data_d396a0dc7e121169f12fa12ca2851bbb
#
_entry.id   d396a0dc7e121169f12fa12ca2851bbb
#
_cell.length_a   1.000
_cell.length_b   1.000
_cell.length_c   1.000
_cell.angle_alpha   90.00
_cell.angle_beta   90.00
_cell.angle_gamma   90.00
#
_symmetry.space_group_name_H-M   'P 1'
#
loop_
_entity.id
_entity.type
_entity.pdbx_description
1 polymer ?
#
loop_
_entity_poly.entity_id
_entity_poly.type
_entity_poly.pdbx_seq_one_letter_code
_entity_poly.pdbx_strand_id
1 'polypeptide(L)'
;MSIQVKNIEKHFGAFHALKNISLDFPEGELVALLGPSGCGKTTLLRIIAGLESADGGQVLLEGEDATNVHVRERQVGFVFQHYALFRHMTVFDNIAFGLRVRPRATRPSEAEIKKRVTRLLDLVQLGFLADRYPAQLSGGQRQRIALARALAVEPRVLLLDEPFGALDAKVRKELRRWLRNLHDELHITSIFVTHDQEEALEVADQIIVMNKGNVEQIGSPREVYEKPATPFVFDFLGQANRFEGENTGGIIRIGNDRIQLPTAVEAPQGKVIAFARPDELHIHSQPQANTIEATFVREIWIAGKVVAELQDRNGRLIEIALSSEAAKLYAFKPNQTVWVSASQLHLFADQVA
;
A
#
# COMPACT_ATOMS: atom_id res chain seq x y z
N MET A 1 -21.92 2.85 0.55
CA MET A 1 -22.13 1.43 1.00
C MET A 1 -20.98 1.05 1.89
N SER A 2 -21.25 0.80 3.18
CA SER A 2 -20.25 0.30 4.13
C SER A 2 -20.03 -1.21 3.94
N ILE A 3 -18.80 -1.66 4.14
CA ILE A 3 -18.44 -3.08 4.10
C ILE A 3 -17.84 -3.44 5.44
N GLN A 4 -18.28 -4.57 6.01
CA GLN A 4 -17.66 -5.12 7.21
C GLN A 4 -17.31 -6.58 6.97
N VAL A 5 -16.16 -6.99 7.44
CA VAL A 5 -15.80 -8.40 7.55
C VAL A 5 -15.60 -8.74 9.02
N LYS A 6 -16.16 -9.86 9.46
CA LYS A 6 -16.13 -10.27 10.87
C LYS A 6 -15.58 -11.68 10.99
N ASN A 7 -14.46 -11.82 11.70
CA ASN A 7 -13.81 -13.07 12.05
C ASN A 7 -13.56 -13.97 10.82
N ILE A 8 -13.14 -13.37 9.69
CA ILE A 8 -12.89 -14.12 8.46
C ILE A 8 -11.69 -15.04 8.63
N GLU A 9 -11.94 -16.31 8.36
CA GLU A 9 -10.96 -17.39 8.35
C GLU A 9 -10.85 -17.98 6.94
N LYS A 10 -9.62 -18.28 6.50
CA LYS A 10 -9.39 -18.96 5.23
C LYS A 10 -8.15 -19.82 5.26
N HIS A 11 -8.31 -21.08 4.84
CA HIS A 11 -7.24 -22.03 4.68
C HIS A 11 -7.14 -22.51 3.23
N PHE A 12 -5.93 -22.78 2.78
CA PHE A 12 -5.63 -23.50 1.55
C PHE A 12 -4.77 -24.72 1.91
N GLY A 13 -5.41 -25.84 2.11
CA GLY A 13 -4.77 -27.01 2.69
C GLY A 13 -4.19 -26.71 4.08
N ALA A 14 -2.91 -26.87 4.28
CA ALA A 14 -2.23 -26.56 5.55
C ALA A 14 -1.89 -25.06 5.71
N PHE A 15 -2.03 -24.26 4.66
CA PHE A 15 -1.70 -22.82 4.71
C PHE A 15 -2.88 -21.99 5.24
N HIS A 16 -2.68 -21.31 6.37
CA HIS A 16 -3.66 -20.41 6.98
C HIS A 16 -3.50 -18.99 6.38
N ALA A 17 -4.30 -18.70 5.37
CA ALA A 17 -4.19 -17.49 4.58
C ALA A 17 -4.78 -16.24 5.25
N LEU A 18 -5.90 -16.40 5.98
CA LEU A 18 -6.55 -15.32 6.75
C LEU A 18 -6.87 -15.85 8.15
N LYS A 19 -6.47 -15.09 9.18
CA LYS A 19 -6.52 -15.49 10.58
C LYS A 19 -7.40 -14.53 11.36
N ASN A 20 -8.69 -14.88 11.50
CA ASN A 20 -9.65 -14.13 12.30
C ASN A 20 -9.72 -12.63 11.93
N ILE A 21 -9.82 -12.32 10.64
CA ILE A 21 -9.80 -10.95 10.13
C ILE A 21 -11.13 -10.27 10.39
N SER A 22 -11.11 -9.14 11.12
CA SER A 22 -12.26 -8.27 11.33
C SER A 22 -11.89 -6.85 10.93
N LEU A 23 -12.62 -6.26 9.97
CA LEU A 23 -12.35 -4.95 9.39
C LEU A 23 -13.65 -4.25 9.02
N ASP A 24 -13.63 -2.93 9.17
CA ASP A 24 -14.65 -2.03 8.67
C ASP A 24 -14.06 -1.19 7.52
N PHE A 25 -14.78 -1.11 6.41
CA PHE A 25 -14.43 -0.26 5.28
C PHE A 25 -15.49 0.85 5.20
N PRO A 26 -15.10 2.09 5.53
CA PRO A 26 -16.03 3.21 5.57
C PRO A 26 -16.64 3.51 4.20
N GLU A 27 -17.87 4.04 4.21
CA GLU A 27 -18.53 4.46 2.98
C GLU A 27 -17.82 5.62 2.32
N GLY A 28 -17.65 5.53 1.01
CA GLY A 28 -17.06 6.59 0.19
C GLY A 28 -15.55 6.74 0.33
N GLU A 29 -14.86 5.89 1.09
CA GLU A 29 -13.41 5.91 1.21
C GLU A 29 -12.72 5.00 0.20
N LEU A 30 -11.48 5.35 -0.12
CA LEU A 30 -10.55 4.55 -0.90
C LEU A 30 -9.55 3.88 0.03
N VAL A 31 -9.77 2.60 0.33
CA VAL A 31 -8.99 1.84 1.29
C VAL A 31 -7.94 0.99 0.59
N ALA A 32 -6.68 1.08 1.02
CA ALA A 32 -5.60 0.21 0.56
C ALA A 32 -5.41 -1.00 1.47
N LEU A 33 -5.44 -2.21 0.90
CA LEU A 33 -4.89 -3.41 1.54
C LEU A 33 -3.42 -3.53 1.14
N LEU A 34 -2.51 -3.27 2.07
CA LEU A 34 -1.07 -3.19 1.83
C LEU A 34 -0.34 -4.31 2.59
N GLY A 35 0.70 -4.90 2.00
CA GLY A 35 1.53 -5.91 2.65
C GLY A 35 2.32 -6.76 1.66
N PRO A 36 3.20 -7.64 2.13
CA PRO A 36 4.01 -8.51 1.28
C PRO A 36 3.16 -9.48 0.46
N SER A 37 3.75 -10.03 -0.60
CA SER A 37 3.11 -11.08 -1.40
C SER A 37 2.78 -12.30 -0.51
N GLY A 38 1.58 -12.87 -0.72
CA GLY A 38 1.13 -14.05 0.03
C GLY A 38 0.57 -13.78 1.43
N CYS A 39 0.43 -12.52 1.89
CA CYS A 39 -0.13 -12.22 3.21
C CYS A 39 -1.67 -12.24 3.29
N GLY A 40 -2.39 -12.60 2.20
CA GLY A 40 -3.84 -12.80 2.22
C GLY A 40 -4.68 -11.69 1.58
N LYS A 41 -4.12 -10.57 1.13
CA LYS A 41 -4.86 -9.39 0.58
C LYS A 41 -5.83 -9.74 -0.56
N THR A 42 -5.33 -10.36 -1.62
CA THR A 42 -6.15 -10.78 -2.76
C THR A 42 -7.22 -11.81 -2.36
N THR A 43 -6.90 -12.70 -1.41
CA THR A 43 -7.86 -13.66 -0.86
C THR A 43 -9.00 -12.94 -0.15
N LEU A 44 -8.69 -11.96 0.72
CA LEU A 44 -9.68 -11.16 1.41
C LEU A 44 -10.54 -10.37 0.42
N LEU A 45 -9.92 -9.73 -0.58
CA LEU A 45 -10.62 -8.98 -1.62
C LEU A 45 -11.61 -9.87 -2.40
N ARG A 46 -11.19 -11.11 -2.74
CA ARG A 46 -12.05 -12.08 -3.44
C ARG A 46 -13.20 -12.61 -2.57
N ILE A 47 -12.98 -12.77 -1.27
CA ILE A 47 -14.03 -13.14 -0.32
C ILE A 47 -15.09 -12.02 -0.24
N ILE A 48 -14.66 -10.76 -0.13
CA ILE A 48 -15.56 -9.60 -0.14
C ILE A 48 -16.37 -9.56 -1.46
N ALA A 49 -15.72 -9.86 -2.59
CA ALA A 49 -16.37 -9.91 -3.90
C ALA A 49 -17.34 -11.10 -4.07
N GLY A 50 -17.25 -12.14 -3.25
CA GLY A 50 -17.97 -13.41 -3.45
C GLY A 50 -17.38 -14.28 -4.57
N LEU A 51 -16.11 -14.08 -4.89
CA LEU A 51 -15.34 -14.87 -5.86
C LEU A 51 -14.59 -16.03 -5.18
N GLU A 52 -14.47 -15.98 -3.86
CA GLU A 52 -13.86 -16.98 -3.00
C GLU A 52 -14.74 -17.14 -1.75
N SER A 53 -14.86 -18.34 -1.21
CA SER A 53 -15.59 -18.61 0.04
C SER A 53 -14.67 -18.48 1.25
N ALA A 54 -15.14 -17.87 2.32
CA ALA A 54 -14.48 -17.97 3.63
C ALA A 54 -14.76 -19.35 4.25
N ASP A 55 -13.84 -19.82 5.09
CA ASP A 55 -14.03 -21.06 5.86
C ASP A 55 -14.77 -20.77 7.19
N GLY A 56 -14.73 -19.50 7.64
CA GLY A 56 -15.43 -18.99 8.81
C GLY A 56 -15.61 -17.47 8.74
N GLY A 57 -16.47 -16.94 9.60
CA GLY A 57 -16.76 -15.51 9.66
C GLY A 57 -17.88 -15.06 8.73
N GLN A 58 -18.04 -13.74 8.61
CA GLN A 58 -19.13 -13.10 7.87
C GLN A 58 -18.64 -11.91 7.07
N VAL A 59 -19.27 -11.69 5.91
CA VAL A 59 -19.15 -10.47 5.10
C VAL A 59 -20.48 -9.75 5.15
N LEU A 60 -20.50 -8.53 5.66
CA LEU A 60 -21.70 -7.69 5.70
C LEU A 60 -21.56 -6.55 4.69
N LEU A 61 -22.60 -6.34 3.89
CA LEU A 61 -22.75 -5.23 2.97
C LEU A 61 -23.95 -4.39 3.42
N GLU A 62 -23.73 -3.13 3.81
CA GLU A 62 -24.76 -2.26 4.43
C GLU A 62 -25.45 -2.89 5.65
N GLY A 63 -24.73 -3.69 6.43
CA GLY A 63 -25.25 -4.39 7.60
C GLY A 63 -25.97 -5.70 7.29
N GLU A 64 -26.23 -6.03 6.02
CA GLU A 64 -26.83 -7.29 5.59
C GLU A 64 -25.78 -8.38 5.33
N ASP A 65 -26.04 -9.61 5.79
CA ASP A 65 -25.12 -10.72 5.59
C ASP A 65 -25.08 -11.15 4.12
N ALA A 66 -23.95 -10.88 3.49
CA ALA A 66 -23.65 -11.23 2.11
C ALA A 66 -22.73 -12.46 1.97
N THR A 67 -22.39 -13.15 3.06
CA THR A 67 -21.39 -14.23 3.07
C THR A 67 -21.69 -15.30 2.00
N ASN A 68 -22.94 -15.72 1.88
CA ASN A 68 -23.37 -16.72 0.91
C ASN A 68 -24.12 -16.12 -0.31
N VAL A 69 -24.15 -14.79 -0.44
CA VAL A 69 -24.79 -14.13 -1.58
C VAL A 69 -23.91 -14.29 -2.82
N HIS A 70 -24.51 -14.70 -3.93
CA HIS A 70 -23.79 -14.90 -5.20
C HIS A 70 -23.18 -13.58 -5.72
N VAL A 71 -21.98 -13.62 -6.30
CA VAL A 71 -21.24 -12.45 -6.79
C VAL A 71 -22.07 -11.49 -7.66
N ARG A 72 -23.01 -12.01 -8.47
CA ARG A 72 -23.90 -11.21 -9.34
C ARG A 72 -24.87 -10.32 -8.55
N GLU A 73 -25.19 -10.68 -7.32
CA GLU A 73 -26.17 -10.01 -6.47
C GLU A 73 -25.50 -9.04 -5.49
N ARG A 74 -24.19 -9.13 -5.29
CA ARG A 74 -23.43 -8.27 -4.36
C ARG A 74 -23.26 -6.82 -4.85
N GLN A 75 -23.60 -6.53 -6.10
CA GLN A 75 -23.46 -5.19 -6.70
C GLN A 75 -22.04 -4.61 -6.58
N VAL A 76 -21.01 -5.45 -6.69
CA VAL A 76 -19.60 -5.07 -6.65
C VAL A 76 -19.01 -5.01 -8.05
N GLY A 77 -18.19 -4.01 -8.32
CA GLY A 77 -17.34 -3.93 -9.50
C GLY A 77 -15.96 -4.50 -9.17
N PHE A 78 -15.46 -5.44 -9.95
CA PHE A 78 -14.16 -6.06 -9.72
C PHE A 78 -13.21 -5.84 -10.90
N VAL A 79 -12.00 -5.34 -10.61
CA VAL A 79 -10.91 -5.20 -11.58
C VAL A 79 -9.80 -6.17 -11.21
N PHE A 80 -9.52 -7.12 -12.10
CA PHE A 80 -8.50 -8.14 -11.91
C PHE A 80 -7.10 -7.60 -12.23
N GLN A 81 -6.08 -8.15 -11.61
CA GLN A 81 -4.67 -7.83 -11.80
C GLN A 81 -4.21 -7.83 -13.27
N HIS A 82 -4.73 -8.75 -14.09
CA HIS A 82 -4.45 -8.84 -15.52
C HIS A 82 -5.56 -8.25 -16.38
N TYR A 83 -6.38 -7.33 -15.81
CA TYR A 83 -7.48 -6.61 -16.46
C TYR A 83 -8.64 -7.48 -16.94
N ALA A 84 -8.39 -8.74 -17.30
CA ALA A 84 -9.36 -9.75 -17.76
C ALA A 84 -10.29 -9.23 -18.88
N LEU A 85 -9.77 -8.40 -19.81
CA LEU A 85 -10.54 -7.92 -20.96
C LEU A 85 -10.81 -9.06 -21.95
N PHE A 86 -12.01 -9.08 -22.53
CA PHE A 86 -12.38 -10.02 -23.58
C PHE A 86 -11.64 -9.68 -24.87
N ARG A 87 -10.65 -10.50 -25.24
CA ARG A 87 -9.72 -10.22 -26.35
C ARG A 87 -10.39 -10.13 -27.72
N HIS A 88 -11.51 -10.83 -27.89
CA HIS A 88 -12.30 -10.89 -29.12
C HIS A 88 -13.35 -9.79 -29.25
N MET A 89 -13.50 -8.94 -28.25
CA MET A 89 -14.44 -7.82 -28.20
C MET A 89 -13.70 -6.49 -28.35
N THR A 90 -14.36 -5.51 -28.96
CA THR A 90 -13.89 -4.14 -28.99
C THR A 90 -13.85 -3.53 -27.59
N VAL A 91 -13.24 -2.38 -27.43
CA VAL A 91 -13.28 -1.58 -26.19
C VAL A 91 -14.72 -1.26 -25.82
N PHE A 92 -15.52 -0.80 -26.79
CA PHE A 92 -16.95 -0.52 -26.58
C PHE A 92 -17.69 -1.75 -26.07
N ASP A 93 -17.52 -2.90 -26.73
CA ASP A 93 -18.22 -4.14 -26.36
C ASP A 93 -17.77 -4.69 -25.00
N ASN A 94 -16.50 -4.53 -24.65
CA ASN A 94 -16.02 -4.87 -23.31
C ASN A 94 -16.76 -4.10 -22.21
N ILE A 95 -16.94 -2.78 -22.40
CA ILE A 95 -17.66 -1.94 -21.42
C ILE A 95 -19.15 -2.25 -21.44
N ALA A 96 -19.74 -2.43 -22.63
CA ALA A 96 -21.16 -2.74 -22.80
C ALA A 96 -21.56 -4.12 -22.28
N PHE A 97 -20.61 -5.06 -22.13
CA PHE A 97 -20.86 -6.46 -21.85
C PHE A 97 -21.76 -6.65 -20.62
N GLY A 98 -21.41 -6.06 -19.48
CA GLY A 98 -22.15 -6.19 -18.23
C GLY A 98 -23.58 -5.70 -18.33
N LEU A 99 -23.85 -4.69 -19.16
CA LEU A 99 -25.19 -4.16 -19.42
C LEU A 99 -26.01 -5.10 -20.31
N ARG A 100 -25.38 -5.67 -21.34
CA ARG A 100 -26.04 -6.57 -22.31
C ARG A 100 -26.42 -7.92 -21.74
N VAL A 101 -25.68 -8.44 -20.75
CA VAL A 101 -25.98 -9.74 -20.13
C VAL A 101 -27.03 -9.65 -19.03
N ARG A 102 -27.53 -8.46 -18.67
CA ARG A 102 -28.64 -8.31 -17.74
C ARG A 102 -29.91 -9.06 -18.21
N PRO A 103 -30.74 -9.55 -17.29
CA PRO A 103 -32.05 -10.11 -17.65
C PRO A 103 -32.86 -9.14 -18.52
N ARG A 104 -33.66 -9.64 -19.44
CA ARG A 104 -34.44 -8.81 -20.39
C ARG A 104 -35.29 -7.73 -19.69
N ALA A 105 -35.80 -8.00 -18.49
CA ALA A 105 -36.61 -7.05 -17.74
C ALA A 105 -35.84 -5.83 -17.22
N THR A 106 -34.53 -5.96 -17.00
CA THR A 106 -33.65 -4.90 -16.42
C THR A 106 -32.58 -4.43 -17.38
N ARG A 107 -32.53 -5.01 -18.60
CA ARG A 107 -31.54 -4.65 -19.62
C ARG A 107 -31.89 -3.29 -20.26
N PRO A 108 -30.98 -2.30 -20.24
CA PRO A 108 -31.17 -1.05 -20.97
C PRO A 108 -31.29 -1.29 -22.48
N SER A 109 -31.94 -0.36 -23.17
CA SER A 109 -31.95 -0.36 -24.65
C SER A 109 -30.53 -0.15 -25.21
N GLU A 110 -30.25 -0.59 -26.44
CA GLU A 110 -28.95 -0.37 -27.08
C GLU A 110 -28.59 1.12 -27.21
N ALA A 111 -29.60 2.00 -27.37
CA ALA A 111 -29.39 3.45 -27.37
C ALA A 111 -28.89 3.95 -26.00
N GLU A 112 -29.48 3.47 -24.91
CA GLU A 112 -29.05 3.79 -23.56
C GLU A 112 -27.69 3.17 -23.23
N ILE A 113 -27.42 1.94 -23.66
CA ILE A 113 -26.11 1.29 -23.53
C ILE A 113 -25.05 2.15 -24.23
N LYS A 114 -25.30 2.57 -25.47
CA LYS A 114 -24.38 3.44 -26.22
C LYS A 114 -24.08 4.74 -25.48
N LYS A 115 -25.11 5.40 -24.95
CA LYS A 115 -24.96 6.64 -24.17
C LYS A 115 -24.10 6.44 -22.93
N ARG A 116 -24.35 5.38 -22.13
CA ARG A 116 -23.59 5.06 -20.91
C ARG A 116 -22.14 4.72 -21.23
N VAL A 117 -21.91 3.88 -22.25
CA VAL A 117 -20.55 3.49 -22.65
C VAL A 117 -19.75 4.70 -23.16
N THR A 118 -20.36 5.58 -23.96
CA THR A 118 -19.70 6.81 -24.42
C THR A 118 -19.31 7.68 -23.24
N ARG A 119 -20.24 7.92 -22.28
CA ARG A 119 -19.93 8.69 -21.07
C ARG A 119 -18.77 8.08 -20.25
N LEU A 120 -18.72 6.76 -20.12
CA LEU A 120 -17.64 6.08 -19.41
C LEU A 120 -16.31 6.17 -20.16
N LEU A 121 -16.34 6.09 -21.48
CA LEU A 121 -15.16 6.28 -22.31
C LEU A 121 -14.60 7.71 -22.22
N ASP A 122 -15.49 8.71 -22.13
CA ASP A 122 -15.11 10.10 -21.92
C ASP A 122 -14.51 10.29 -20.50
N LEU A 123 -15.13 9.69 -19.47
CA LEU A 123 -14.64 9.71 -18.09
C LEU A 123 -13.22 9.14 -17.96
N VAL A 124 -12.92 8.03 -18.67
CA VAL A 124 -11.57 7.46 -18.70
C VAL A 124 -10.66 8.07 -19.77
N GLN A 125 -11.12 9.09 -20.51
CA GLN A 125 -10.40 9.83 -21.55
C GLN A 125 -9.91 8.95 -22.72
N LEU A 126 -10.69 7.93 -23.10
CA LEU A 126 -10.35 6.96 -24.13
C LEU A 126 -11.45 6.79 -25.20
N GLY A 127 -12.29 7.81 -25.42
CA GLY A 127 -13.38 7.78 -26.42
C GLY A 127 -12.92 7.42 -27.82
N PHE A 128 -11.73 7.86 -28.23
CA PHE A 128 -11.13 7.59 -29.53
C PHE A 128 -10.68 6.12 -29.75
N LEU A 129 -10.76 5.28 -28.72
CA LEU A 129 -10.38 3.86 -28.76
C LEU A 129 -11.58 2.90 -28.79
N ALA A 130 -12.82 3.40 -28.90
CA ALA A 130 -14.04 2.60 -28.80
C ALA A 130 -14.04 1.34 -29.69
N ASP A 131 -13.56 1.47 -30.93
CA ASP A 131 -13.54 0.38 -31.93
C ASP A 131 -12.24 -0.46 -31.89
N ARG A 132 -11.30 -0.15 -31.00
CA ARG A 132 -10.05 -0.91 -30.89
C ARG A 132 -10.26 -2.17 -30.06
N TYR A 133 -9.36 -3.14 -30.26
CA TYR A 133 -9.30 -4.39 -29.50
C TYR A 133 -8.25 -4.30 -28.38
N PRO A 134 -8.37 -5.07 -27.28
CA PRO A 134 -7.42 -5.05 -26.17
C PRO A 134 -5.96 -5.24 -26.54
N ALA A 135 -5.67 -6.02 -27.60
CA ALA A 135 -4.30 -6.22 -28.10
C ALA A 135 -3.65 -4.94 -28.67
N GLN A 136 -4.45 -3.94 -29.04
CA GLN A 136 -4.02 -2.67 -29.62
C GLN A 136 -3.82 -1.57 -28.56
N LEU A 137 -4.00 -1.88 -27.26
CA LEU A 137 -3.96 -0.94 -26.17
C LEU A 137 -2.65 -1.06 -25.37
N SER A 138 -2.17 0.06 -24.82
CA SER A 138 -1.13 0.06 -23.79
C SER A 138 -1.63 -0.56 -22.47
N GLY A 139 -0.73 -0.89 -21.55
CA GLY A 139 -1.08 -1.41 -20.22
C GLY A 139 -2.05 -0.48 -19.47
N GLY A 140 -1.71 0.81 -19.37
CA GLY A 140 -2.55 1.80 -18.70
C GLY A 140 -3.91 2.02 -19.39
N GLN A 141 -3.97 1.94 -20.74
CA GLN A 141 -5.23 1.99 -21.46
C GLN A 141 -6.10 0.77 -21.14
N ARG A 142 -5.53 -0.45 -21.17
CA ARG A 142 -6.27 -1.66 -20.78
C ARG A 142 -6.85 -1.57 -19.39
N GLN A 143 -6.10 -1.00 -18.46
CA GLN A 143 -6.56 -0.84 -17.09
C GLN A 143 -7.73 0.14 -16.98
N ARG A 144 -7.63 1.33 -17.58
CA ARG A 144 -8.73 2.30 -17.60
C ARG A 144 -10.00 1.71 -18.24
N ILE A 145 -9.86 0.90 -19.28
CA ILE A 145 -11.00 0.20 -19.89
C ILE A 145 -11.57 -0.88 -18.95
N ALA A 146 -10.74 -1.63 -18.22
CA ALA A 146 -11.21 -2.60 -17.24
C ALA A 146 -11.99 -1.92 -16.11
N LEU A 147 -11.54 -0.74 -15.68
CA LEU A 147 -12.24 0.07 -14.70
C LEU A 147 -13.57 0.62 -15.24
N ALA A 148 -13.58 1.16 -16.47
CA ALA A 148 -14.81 1.61 -17.13
C ALA A 148 -15.83 0.46 -17.26
N ARG A 149 -15.37 -0.77 -17.58
CA ARG A 149 -16.22 -1.97 -17.59
C ARG A 149 -16.81 -2.29 -16.22
N ALA A 150 -16.01 -2.19 -15.17
CA ALA A 150 -16.47 -2.42 -13.81
C ALA A 150 -17.51 -1.37 -13.37
N LEU A 151 -17.30 -0.10 -13.75
CA LEU A 151 -18.23 1.00 -13.47
C LEU A 151 -19.53 0.96 -14.29
N ALA A 152 -19.51 0.30 -15.47
CA ALA A 152 -20.67 0.26 -16.36
C ALA A 152 -21.91 -0.37 -15.74
N VAL A 153 -21.73 -1.28 -14.78
CA VAL A 153 -22.84 -1.93 -14.07
C VAL A 153 -23.37 -1.11 -12.90
N GLU A 154 -22.80 0.10 -12.67
CA GLU A 154 -23.14 1.00 -11.56
C GLU A 154 -22.99 0.31 -10.20
N PRO A 155 -21.76 -0.17 -9.89
CA PRO A 155 -21.51 -0.87 -8.65
C PRO A 155 -21.58 0.09 -7.45
N ARG A 156 -21.96 -0.43 -6.28
CA ARG A 156 -21.92 0.31 -5.02
C ARG A 156 -20.51 0.27 -4.39
N VAL A 157 -19.74 -0.73 -4.73
CA VAL A 157 -18.37 -0.94 -4.25
C VAL A 157 -17.45 -1.28 -5.42
N LEU A 158 -16.23 -0.76 -5.40
CA LEU A 158 -15.20 -1.04 -6.38
C LEU A 158 -14.03 -1.77 -5.72
N LEU A 159 -13.70 -2.95 -6.24
CA LEU A 159 -12.65 -3.81 -5.75
C LEU A 159 -11.56 -3.95 -6.82
N LEU A 160 -10.31 -3.56 -6.49
CA LEU A 160 -9.21 -3.47 -7.42
C LEU A 160 -8.06 -4.38 -6.97
N ASP A 161 -7.78 -5.44 -7.72
CA ASP A 161 -6.69 -6.38 -7.41
C ASP A 161 -5.41 -5.94 -8.15
N GLU A 162 -4.44 -5.35 -7.42
CA GLU A 162 -3.17 -4.79 -7.93
C GLU A 162 -3.34 -3.88 -9.16
N PRO A 163 -4.09 -2.78 -9.03
CA PRO A 163 -4.46 -1.95 -10.18
C PRO A 163 -3.28 -1.27 -10.88
N PHE A 164 -2.12 -1.18 -10.26
CA PHE A 164 -0.95 -0.48 -10.81
C PHE A 164 0.18 -1.44 -11.23
N GLY A 165 -0.04 -2.75 -11.10
CA GLY A 165 0.94 -3.77 -11.50
C GLY A 165 1.25 -3.77 -13.00
N ALA A 166 2.43 -4.28 -13.37
CA ALA A 166 2.87 -4.48 -14.76
C ALA A 166 2.90 -3.21 -15.65
N LEU A 167 3.07 -2.02 -15.05
CA LEU A 167 3.19 -0.73 -15.74
C LEU A 167 4.58 -0.12 -15.51
N ASP A 168 5.06 0.66 -16.48
CA ASP A 168 6.26 1.48 -16.28
C ASP A 168 6.02 2.60 -15.26
N ALA A 169 7.09 3.11 -14.65
CA ALA A 169 7.02 4.07 -13.54
C ALA A 169 6.24 5.36 -13.88
N LYS A 170 6.38 5.86 -15.12
CA LYS A 170 5.68 7.08 -15.54
C LYS A 170 4.18 6.85 -15.67
N VAL A 171 3.78 5.79 -16.37
CA VAL A 171 2.37 5.41 -16.55
C VAL A 171 1.73 5.09 -15.20
N ARG A 172 2.45 4.41 -14.30
CA ARG A 172 1.99 4.11 -12.95
C ARG A 172 1.67 5.38 -12.16
N LYS A 173 2.56 6.37 -12.17
CA LYS A 173 2.36 7.65 -11.50
C LYS A 173 1.15 8.42 -12.05
N GLU A 174 1.01 8.47 -13.38
CA GLU A 174 -0.14 9.10 -14.04
C GLU A 174 -1.44 8.41 -13.66
N LEU A 175 -1.43 7.07 -13.59
CA LEU A 175 -2.61 6.28 -13.27
C LEU A 175 -3.03 6.40 -11.80
N ARG A 176 -2.08 6.48 -10.84
CA ARG A 176 -2.37 6.74 -9.43
C ARG A 176 -3.13 8.05 -9.26
N ARG A 177 -2.61 9.13 -9.85
CA ARG A 177 -3.28 10.45 -9.81
C ARG A 177 -4.66 10.43 -10.47
N TRP A 178 -4.76 9.75 -11.59
CA TRP A 178 -6.03 9.61 -12.28
C TRP A 178 -7.05 8.81 -11.45
N LEU A 179 -6.66 7.71 -10.82
CA LEU A 179 -7.55 6.93 -9.96
C LEU A 179 -8.01 7.73 -8.75
N ARG A 180 -7.12 8.51 -8.12
CA ARG A 180 -7.47 9.40 -7.01
C ARG A 180 -8.51 10.43 -7.45
N ASN A 181 -8.28 11.14 -8.55
CA ASN A 181 -9.22 12.12 -9.07
C ASN A 181 -10.58 11.49 -9.43
N LEU A 182 -10.57 10.30 -10.01
CA LEU A 182 -11.79 9.56 -10.33
C LEU A 182 -12.58 9.19 -9.07
N HIS A 183 -11.88 8.77 -8.01
CA HIS A 183 -12.51 8.46 -6.74
C HIS A 183 -13.12 9.72 -6.11
N ASP A 184 -12.40 10.85 -6.13
CA ASP A 184 -12.89 12.15 -5.64
C ASP A 184 -14.12 12.66 -6.39
N GLU A 185 -14.29 12.28 -7.68
CA GLU A 185 -15.47 12.62 -8.48
C GLU A 185 -16.65 11.71 -8.19
N LEU A 186 -16.41 10.40 -8.01
CA LEU A 186 -17.48 9.39 -7.92
C LEU A 186 -17.92 9.07 -6.48
N HIS A 187 -17.04 9.26 -5.50
CA HIS A 187 -17.25 8.92 -4.07
C HIS A 187 -17.78 7.50 -3.85
N ILE A 188 -17.30 6.54 -4.65
CA ILE A 188 -17.66 5.12 -4.51
C ILE A 188 -16.72 4.46 -3.50
N THR A 189 -17.25 3.75 -2.51
CA THR A 189 -16.45 2.93 -1.60
C THR A 189 -15.55 1.99 -2.40
N SER A 190 -14.25 2.13 -2.23
CA SER A 190 -13.27 1.43 -3.06
C SER A 190 -12.22 0.74 -2.20
N ILE A 191 -11.86 -0.49 -2.55
CA ILE A 191 -10.77 -1.23 -1.91
C ILE A 191 -9.78 -1.63 -2.99
N PHE A 192 -8.51 -1.32 -2.82
CA PHE A 192 -7.47 -1.81 -3.71
C PHE A 192 -6.36 -2.55 -2.96
N VAL A 193 -5.84 -3.57 -3.61
CA VAL A 193 -4.70 -4.37 -3.13
C VAL A 193 -3.43 -3.85 -3.76
N THR A 194 -2.40 -3.68 -2.97
CA THR A 194 -1.05 -3.40 -3.46
C THR A 194 0.02 -3.99 -2.54
N HIS A 195 1.21 -4.17 -3.07
CA HIS A 195 2.43 -4.45 -2.31
C HIS A 195 3.41 -3.27 -2.36
N ASP A 196 3.07 -2.21 -3.10
CA ASP A 196 3.87 -1.00 -3.25
C ASP A 196 3.40 0.06 -2.24
N GLN A 197 4.32 0.49 -1.39
CA GLN A 197 4.07 1.47 -0.33
C GLN A 197 3.69 2.84 -0.91
N GLU A 198 4.37 3.28 -1.98
CA GLU A 198 4.10 4.58 -2.60
C GLU A 198 2.66 4.63 -3.14
N GLU A 199 2.17 3.52 -3.69
CA GLU A 199 0.80 3.42 -4.19
C GLU A 199 -0.22 3.64 -3.05
N ALA A 200 -0.03 2.94 -1.92
CA ALA A 200 -0.91 3.07 -0.78
C ALA A 200 -0.86 4.47 -0.16
N LEU A 201 0.36 5.00 0.06
CA LEU A 201 0.57 6.31 0.70
C LEU A 201 0.08 7.49 -0.16
N GLU A 202 0.17 7.39 -1.52
CA GLU A 202 -0.23 8.48 -2.43
C GLU A 202 -1.74 8.49 -2.71
N VAL A 203 -2.41 7.32 -2.68
CA VAL A 203 -3.75 7.18 -3.25
C VAL A 203 -4.84 6.97 -2.20
N ALA A 204 -4.55 6.27 -1.10
CA ALA A 204 -5.56 5.84 -0.13
C ALA A 204 -6.00 6.95 0.85
N ASP A 205 -7.25 6.86 1.32
CA ASP A 205 -7.74 7.58 2.49
C ASP A 205 -7.37 6.82 3.77
N GLN A 206 -7.43 5.48 3.72
CA GLN A 206 -7.08 4.60 4.82
C GLN A 206 -6.20 3.44 4.31
N ILE A 207 -5.22 3.05 5.11
CA ILE A 207 -4.33 1.91 4.82
C ILE A 207 -4.55 0.84 5.89
N ILE A 208 -4.72 -0.40 5.44
CA ILE A 208 -4.73 -1.60 6.25
C ILE A 208 -3.47 -2.39 5.92
N VAL A 209 -2.53 -2.41 6.85
CA VAL A 209 -1.28 -3.16 6.69
C VAL A 209 -1.51 -4.60 7.13
N MET A 210 -1.24 -5.55 6.25
CA MET A 210 -1.42 -6.98 6.48
C MET A 210 -0.08 -7.73 6.44
N ASN A 211 0.07 -8.71 7.32
CA ASN A 211 1.24 -9.59 7.35
C ASN A 211 0.85 -11.01 7.79
N LYS A 212 1.32 -12.03 7.08
CA LYS A 212 1.12 -13.45 7.42
C LYS A 212 -0.31 -13.83 7.82
N GLY A 213 -1.30 -13.24 7.14
CA GLY A 213 -2.73 -13.50 7.37
C GLY A 213 -3.35 -12.71 8.51
N ASN A 214 -2.64 -11.75 9.12
CA ASN A 214 -3.13 -10.87 10.18
C ASN A 214 -3.15 -9.41 9.73
N VAL A 215 -3.91 -8.59 10.43
CA VAL A 215 -3.84 -7.13 10.34
C VAL A 215 -2.81 -6.64 11.35
N GLU A 216 -1.81 -5.89 10.90
CA GLU A 216 -0.76 -5.30 11.73
C GLU A 216 -1.14 -3.90 12.22
N GLN A 217 -1.70 -3.08 11.32
CA GLN A 217 -2.11 -1.72 11.63
C GLN A 217 -3.16 -1.21 10.64
N ILE A 218 -4.05 -0.34 11.13
CA ILE A 218 -5.02 0.42 10.35
C ILE A 218 -4.83 1.89 10.69
N GLY A 219 -4.86 2.76 9.68
CA GLY A 219 -4.78 4.22 9.88
C GLY A 219 -4.74 4.99 8.58
N SER A 220 -4.74 6.30 8.68
CA SER A 220 -4.47 7.18 7.54
C SER A 220 -3.03 6.96 7.02
N PRO A 221 -2.72 7.33 5.76
CA PRO A 221 -1.35 7.26 5.23
C PRO A 221 -0.31 7.90 6.15
N ARG A 222 -0.65 9.04 6.74
CA ARG A 222 0.22 9.76 7.67
C ARG A 222 0.43 8.98 8.97
N GLU A 223 -0.63 8.45 9.57
CA GLU A 223 -0.54 7.71 10.83
C GLU A 223 0.29 6.44 10.72
N VAL A 224 0.09 5.63 9.68
CA VAL A 224 0.85 4.38 9.51
C VAL A 224 2.34 4.64 9.23
N TYR A 225 2.68 5.77 8.60
CA TYR A 225 4.05 6.16 8.31
C TYR A 225 4.76 6.81 9.49
N GLU A 226 4.11 7.80 10.18
CA GLU A 226 4.72 8.55 11.29
C GLU A 226 4.64 7.80 12.63
N LYS A 227 3.62 6.93 12.81
CA LYS A 227 3.36 6.21 14.06
C LYS A 227 3.17 4.71 13.82
N PRO A 228 4.17 4.01 13.27
CA PRO A 228 4.09 2.58 13.03
C PRO A 228 3.89 1.81 14.33
N ALA A 229 2.93 0.89 14.34
CA ALA A 229 2.55 0.14 15.54
C ALA A 229 3.53 -1.00 15.88
N THR A 230 4.23 -1.54 14.86
CA THR A 230 5.13 -2.68 15.03
C THR A 230 6.45 -2.45 14.25
N PRO A 231 7.53 -3.16 14.64
CA PRO A 231 8.78 -3.18 13.87
C PRO A 231 8.57 -3.54 12.41
N PHE A 232 7.65 -4.46 12.15
CA PHE A 232 7.30 -4.87 10.79
C PHE A 232 6.72 -3.71 9.98
N VAL A 233 5.77 -2.96 10.53
CA VAL A 233 5.15 -1.82 9.83
C VAL A 233 6.18 -0.74 9.55
N PHE A 234 7.09 -0.45 10.51
CA PHE A 234 8.16 0.51 10.31
C PHE A 234 9.08 0.12 9.14
N ASP A 235 9.60 -1.10 9.16
CA ASP A 235 10.52 -1.62 8.14
C ASP A 235 9.84 -1.76 6.78
N PHE A 236 8.57 -2.18 6.78
CA PHE A 236 7.82 -2.39 5.55
C PHE A 236 7.42 -1.07 4.85
N LEU A 237 7.23 0.03 5.56
CA LEU A 237 6.77 1.32 4.99
C LEU A 237 7.91 2.26 4.55
N GLY A 238 9.11 1.78 4.36
CA GLY A 238 10.22 2.56 3.82
C GLY A 238 11.57 2.08 4.32
N GLN A 239 12.63 2.65 3.78
CA GLN A 239 13.99 2.37 4.22
C GLN A 239 14.13 2.69 5.72
N ALA A 240 14.77 1.80 6.45
CA ALA A 240 14.91 1.89 7.89
C ALA A 240 16.33 1.51 8.33
N ASN A 241 16.92 2.34 9.17
CA ASN A 241 18.11 1.97 9.93
C ASN A 241 17.67 1.29 11.22
N ARG A 242 18.16 0.09 11.48
CA ARG A 242 17.82 -0.72 12.65
C ARG A 242 19.02 -0.80 13.60
N PHE A 243 18.79 -0.45 14.86
CA PHE A 243 19.76 -0.53 15.93
C PHE A 243 19.23 -1.40 17.06
N GLU A 244 20.00 -2.38 17.47
CA GLU A 244 19.68 -3.22 18.63
C GLU A 244 20.37 -2.64 19.86
N GLY A 245 19.64 -2.47 20.95
CA GLY A 245 20.15 -1.85 22.15
C GLY A 245 19.42 -2.31 23.41
N GLU A 246 19.81 -1.73 24.54
CA GLU A 246 19.20 -1.93 25.82
C GLU A 246 18.80 -0.59 26.44
N ASN A 247 17.52 -0.43 26.76
CA ASN A 247 17.01 0.75 27.43
C ASN A 247 17.01 0.56 28.95
N THR A 248 17.74 1.42 29.64
CA THR A 248 17.76 1.47 31.09
C THR A 248 17.46 2.90 31.55
N GLY A 249 16.25 3.14 32.06
CA GLY A 249 15.85 4.43 32.57
C GLY A 249 15.90 5.60 31.62
N GLY A 250 15.59 5.36 30.30
CA GLY A 250 15.62 6.40 29.27
C GLY A 250 16.99 6.58 28.60
N ILE A 251 17.96 5.73 28.92
CA ILE A 251 19.26 5.68 28.22
C ILE A 251 19.30 4.41 27.39
N ILE A 252 19.41 4.56 26.08
CA ILE A 252 19.60 3.44 25.16
C ILE A 252 21.10 3.23 24.96
N ARG A 253 21.56 2.01 25.22
CA ARG A 253 22.91 1.58 24.90
C ARG A 253 22.89 0.78 23.61
N ILE A 254 23.62 1.27 22.59
CA ILE A 254 23.82 0.62 21.30
C ILE A 254 25.31 0.31 21.19
N GLY A 255 25.71 -0.95 21.43
CA GLY A 255 27.15 -1.28 21.55
C GLY A 255 27.81 -0.49 22.70
N ASN A 256 28.80 0.34 22.38
CA ASN A 256 29.51 1.20 23.33
C ASN A 256 28.90 2.61 23.44
N ASP A 257 28.00 2.96 22.54
CA ASP A 257 27.41 4.29 22.47
C ASP A 257 26.17 4.41 23.37
N ARG A 258 25.92 5.61 23.87
CA ARG A 258 24.77 5.89 24.75
C ARG A 258 23.94 7.01 24.15
N ILE A 259 22.64 6.78 24.01
CA ILE A 259 21.68 7.75 23.54
C ILE A 259 20.69 8.04 24.66
N GLN A 260 20.67 9.28 25.14
CA GLN A 260 19.69 9.75 26.10
C GLN A 260 18.39 10.09 25.37
N LEU A 261 17.30 9.44 25.77
CA LEU A 261 15.97 9.77 25.24
C LEU A 261 15.44 11.07 25.87
N PRO A 262 14.65 11.85 25.11
CA PRO A 262 13.85 12.92 25.69
C PRO A 262 12.92 12.36 26.79
N THR A 263 12.73 13.09 27.86
CA THR A 263 11.93 12.67 29.05
C THR A 263 10.47 12.32 28.73
N ALA A 264 9.95 12.81 27.60
CA ALA A 264 8.57 12.59 27.16
C ALA A 264 8.36 11.32 26.33
N VAL A 265 9.42 10.56 26.02
CA VAL A 265 9.31 9.35 25.20
C VAL A 265 9.07 8.14 26.09
N GLU A 266 7.87 7.58 26.03
CA GLU A 266 7.59 6.26 26.61
C GLU A 266 8.32 5.20 25.78
N ALA A 267 9.33 4.57 26.37
CA ALA A 267 10.13 3.55 25.70
C ALA A 267 10.10 2.24 26.50
N PRO A 268 10.00 1.08 25.83
CA PRO A 268 10.11 -0.21 26.49
C PRO A 268 11.43 -0.30 27.28
N GLN A 269 11.40 -0.92 28.46
CA GLN A 269 12.59 -1.20 29.26
C GLN A 269 13.25 -2.52 28.83
N GLY A 270 14.56 -2.62 29.00
CA GLY A 270 15.34 -3.82 28.63
C GLY A 270 15.74 -3.82 27.15
N LYS A 271 15.75 -4.99 26.53
CA LYS A 271 16.13 -5.12 25.12
C LYS A 271 15.16 -4.41 24.21
N VAL A 272 15.67 -3.53 23.35
CA VAL A 272 14.89 -2.73 22.42
C VAL A 272 15.49 -2.78 21.03
N ILE A 273 14.62 -2.65 20.04
CA ILE A 273 15.00 -2.34 18.66
C ILE A 273 14.63 -0.88 18.42
N ALA A 274 15.64 -0.08 18.10
CA ALA A 274 15.47 1.31 17.71
C ALA A 274 15.53 1.42 16.18
N PHE A 275 14.59 2.15 15.60
CA PHE A 275 14.57 2.46 14.17
C PHE A 275 14.67 3.96 13.94
N ALA A 276 15.32 4.32 12.83
CA ALA A 276 15.31 5.68 12.30
C ALA A 276 15.23 5.66 10.77
N ARG A 277 14.52 6.60 10.18
CA ARG A 277 14.52 6.81 8.74
C ARG A 277 15.85 7.43 8.29
N PRO A 278 16.28 7.21 7.02
CA PRO A 278 17.51 7.82 6.52
C PRO A 278 17.52 9.36 6.60
N ASP A 279 16.37 10.02 6.50
CA ASP A 279 16.20 11.46 6.60
C ASP A 279 16.11 11.99 8.04
N GLU A 280 15.93 11.10 9.02
CA GLU A 280 15.96 11.42 10.44
C GLU A 280 17.37 11.37 11.04
N LEU A 281 18.36 10.89 10.27
CA LEU A 281 19.75 10.77 10.70
C LEU A 281 20.60 11.93 10.18
N HIS A 282 21.55 12.36 11.03
CA HIS A 282 22.47 13.45 10.75
C HIS A 282 23.91 13.03 10.99
N ILE A 283 24.82 13.43 10.09
CA ILE A 283 26.26 13.13 10.19
C ILE A 283 26.98 14.31 10.83
N HIS A 284 27.94 14.01 11.70
CA HIS A 284 28.82 14.99 12.35
C HIS A 284 30.28 14.58 12.13
N SER A 285 31.15 15.56 11.94
CA SER A 285 32.60 15.37 11.80
C SER A 285 33.34 15.19 13.14
N GLN A 286 32.65 15.47 14.24
CA GLN A 286 33.20 15.39 15.59
C GLN A 286 32.20 14.70 16.54
N PRO A 287 32.70 14.04 17.62
CA PRO A 287 31.83 13.40 18.61
C PRO A 287 30.95 14.44 19.31
N GLN A 288 29.69 14.11 19.47
CA GLN A 288 28.68 14.89 20.20
C GLN A 288 27.92 13.98 21.17
N ALA A 289 27.15 14.60 22.07
CA ALA A 289 26.22 13.84 22.90
C ALA A 289 25.16 13.15 22.03
N ASN A 290 24.76 11.95 22.39
CA ASN A 290 23.70 11.18 21.69
C ASN A 290 24.07 10.82 20.24
N THR A 291 25.35 10.52 19.97
CA THR A 291 25.81 10.06 18.68
C THR A 291 26.32 8.62 18.74
N ILE A 292 26.22 7.94 17.60
CA ILE A 292 26.80 6.62 17.34
C ILE A 292 28.02 6.84 16.46
N GLU A 293 29.16 6.23 16.80
CA GLU A 293 30.35 6.24 15.97
C GLU A 293 30.18 5.32 14.76
N ALA A 294 30.48 5.81 13.58
CA ALA A 294 30.42 5.07 12.34
C ALA A 294 31.58 5.43 11.41
N THR A 295 31.82 4.58 10.42
CA THR A 295 32.83 4.79 9.38
C THR A 295 32.12 5.11 8.06
N PHE A 296 32.49 6.19 7.42
CA PHE A 296 31.96 6.56 6.11
C PHE A 296 32.48 5.59 5.04
N VAL A 297 31.54 5.01 4.25
CA VAL A 297 31.85 4.05 3.19
C VAL A 297 31.85 4.75 1.83
N ARG A 298 30.70 5.31 1.42
CA ARG A 298 30.53 5.97 0.12
C ARG A 298 29.27 6.82 0.07
N GLU A 299 29.19 7.63 -0.99
CA GLU A 299 27.97 8.34 -1.39
C GLU A 299 27.34 7.69 -2.64
N ILE A 300 26.03 7.61 -2.66
CA ILE A 300 25.27 7.16 -3.83
C ILE A 300 24.36 8.30 -4.28
N TRP A 301 24.52 8.71 -5.53
CA TRP A 301 23.71 9.78 -6.14
C TRP A 301 22.56 9.15 -6.93
N ILE A 302 21.32 9.38 -6.50
CA ILE A 302 20.12 8.82 -7.11
C ILE A 302 19.13 9.95 -7.38
N ALA A 303 18.91 10.29 -8.67
CA ALA A 303 17.83 11.21 -9.09
C ALA A 303 17.74 12.52 -8.28
N GLY A 304 18.89 13.13 -7.96
CA GLY A 304 18.97 14.39 -7.21
C GLY A 304 18.96 14.26 -5.69
N LYS A 305 18.90 13.03 -5.17
CA LYS A 305 19.09 12.70 -3.74
C LYS A 305 20.46 12.07 -3.57
N VAL A 306 21.07 12.25 -2.42
CA VAL A 306 22.31 11.62 -2.03
C VAL A 306 22.06 10.74 -0.83
N VAL A 307 22.50 9.48 -0.91
CA VAL A 307 22.50 8.58 0.23
C VAL A 307 23.94 8.34 0.64
N ALA A 308 24.27 8.68 1.88
CA ALA A 308 25.54 8.33 2.48
C ALA A 308 25.43 6.96 3.14
N GLU A 309 26.27 6.03 2.73
CA GLU A 309 26.42 4.73 3.37
C GLU A 309 27.55 4.79 4.39
N LEU A 310 27.22 4.41 5.60
CA LEU A 310 28.12 4.32 6.73
C LEU A 310 28.10 2.90 7.29
N GLN A 311 29.12 2.56 8.07
CA GLN A 311 29.19 1.28 8.77
C GLN A 311 29.46 1.53 10.26
N ASP A 312 28.62 0.95 11.14
CA ASP A 312 28.85 1.00 12.58
C ASP A 312 30.04 0.11 12.98
N ARG A 313 30.44 0.16 14.25
CA ARG A 313 31.52 -0.67 14.80
C ARG A 313 31.28 -2.18 14.72
N ASN A 314 30.02 -2.60 14.54
CA ASN A 314 29.64 -4.00 14.41
C ASN A 314 29.54 -4.45 12.96
N GLY A 315 29.86 -3.57 11.99
CA GLY A 315 29.79 -3.84 10.56
C GLY A 315 28.36 -3.69 9.96
N ARG A 316 27.39 -3.11 10.69
CA ARG A 316 26.06 -2.87 10.17
C ARG A 316 26.02 -1.63 9.30
N LEU A 317 25.32 -1.71 8.19
CA LEU A 317 25.10 -0.59 7.28
C LEU A 317 24.14 0.43 7.90
N ILE A 318 24.48 1.71 7.80
CA ILE A 318 23.65 2.86 8.14
C ILE A 318 23.53 3.71 6.89
N GLU A 319 22.31 3.97 6.46
CA GLU A 319 21.98 4.81 5.30
C GLU A 319 21.43 6.16 5.77
N ILE A 320 22.00 7.24 5.27
CA ILE A 320 21.57 8.61 5.62
C ILE A 320 21.23 9.37 4.35
N ALA A 321 20.02 9.93 4.30
CA ALA A 321 19.59 10.78 3.20
C ALA A 321 20.13 12.20 3.37
N LEU A 322 20.93 12.65 2.42
CA LEU A 322 21.51 13.99 2.39
C LEU A 322 20.89 14.83 1.28
N SER A 323 20.75 16.12 1.51
CA SER A 323 20.55 17.05 0.40
C SER A 323 21.81 17.14 -0.44
N SER A 324 21.68 17.48 -1.73
CA SER A 324 22.83 17.68 -2.61
C SER A 324 23.80 18.77 -2.11
N GLU A 325 23.29 19.76 -1.36
CA GLU A 325 24.10 20.81 -0.75
C GLU A 325 24.87 20.28 0.46
N ALA A 326 24.21 19.52 1.32
CA ALA A 326 24.84 18.91 2.49
C ALA A 326 25.96 17.93 2.08
N ALA A 327 25.72 17.09 1.07
CA ALA A 327 26.73 16.17 0.54
C ALA A 327 28.01 16.90 0.06
N LYS A 328 27.86 18.02 -0.65
CA LYS A 328 28.99 18.84 -1.08
C LYS A 328 29.75 19.51 0.07
N LEU A 329 29.02 19.89 1.12
CA LEU A 329 29.61 20.53 2.31
C LEU A 329 30.44 19.54 3.14
N TYR A 330 29.96 18.32 3.30
CA TYR A 330 30.61 17.32 4.14
C TYR A 330 31.90 16.77 3.50
N ALA A 331 31.94 16.53 2.19
CA ALA A 331 33.08 16.03 1.43
C ALA A 331 33.88 14.91 2.15
N PHE A 332 33.16 13.96 2.76
CA PHE A 332 33.73 12.87 3.52
C PHE A 332 34.58 11.95 2.64
N LYS A 333 35.66 11.43 3.22
CA LYS A 333 36.52 10.46 2.54
C LYS A 333 36.15 9.03 2.99
N PRO A 334 36.27 8.04 2.08
CA PRO A 334 36.14 6.64 2.47
C PRO A 334 37.03 6.29 3.67
N ASN A 335 36.51 5.48 4.59
CA ASN A 335 37.12 5.09 5.85
C ASN A 335 37.31 6.23 6.88
N GLN A 336 36.71 7.39 6.68
CA GLN A 336 36.68 8.45 7.67
C GLN A 336 35.72 8.11 8.82
N THR A 337 36.18 8.30 10.06
CA THR A 337 35.32 8.21 11.24
C THR A 337 34.40 9.42 11.31
N VAL A 338 33.11 9.15 11.52
CA VAL A 338 32.04 10.14 11.65
C VAL A 338 31.13 9.75 12.80
N TRP A 339 30.25 10.66 13.21
CA TRP A 339 29.30 10.44 14.28
C TRP A 339 27.89 10.69 13.76
N VAL A 340 26.94 9.82 14.12
CA VAL A 340 25.55 9.86 13.65
C VAL A 340 24.63 10.14 14.81
N SER A 341 23.82 11.18 14.71
CA SER A 341 22.68 11.43 15.61
C SER A 341 21.37 11.18 14.90
N ALA A 342 20.32 10.88 15.67
CA ALA A 342 18.96 10.78 15.17
C ALA A 342 18.11 11.95 15.72
N SER A 343 17.34 12.61 14.86
CA SER A 343 16.33 13.59 15.27
C SER A 343 15.12 12.90 15.91
N GLN A 344 14.81 11.69 15.46
CA GLN A 344 13.76 10.84 16.01
C GLN A 344 14.22 9.37 16.04
N LEU A 345 13.84 8.64 17.10
CA LEU A 345 14.02 7.20 17.22
C LEU A 345 12.68 6.56 17.56
N HIS A 346 12.34 5.54 16.78
CA HIS A 346 11.15 4.72 17.02
C HIS A 346 11.58 3.44 17.74
N LEU A 347 11.03 3.22 18.94
CA LEU A 347 11.47 2.18 19.86
C LEU A 347 10.43 1.09 20.00
N PHE A 348 10.86 -0.13 19.84
CA PHE A 348 10.02 -1.32 20.04
C PHE A 348 10.71 -2.27 21.02
N ALA A 349 9.91 -2.99 21.81
CA ALA A 349 10.43 -4.08 22.61
C ALA A 349 11.00 -5.16 21.67
N ASP A 350 12.21 -5.64 21.94
CA ASP A 350 12.76 -6.80 21.26
C ASP A 350 12.03 -8.05 21.79
N GLN A 351 10.92 -8.39 21.15
CA GLN A 351 10.23 -9.64 21.40
C GLN A 351 11.06 -10.76 20.73
N VAL A 352 11.99 -11.32 21.51
CA VAL A 352 12.61 -12.59 21.12
C VAL A 352 11.49 -13.60 20.99
N ALA A 353 11.15 -13.95 19.73
CA ALA A 353 10.20 -14.99 19.39
C ALA A 353 10.78 -16.38 19.70
#